data_bb536f31f9ff9c31713f97fa6e371640
#
_entry.id   bb536f31f9ff9c31713f97fa6e371640
#
_cell.length_a   1.000
_cell.length_b   1.000
_cell.length_c   1.000
_cell.angle_alpha   90.00
_cell.angle_beta   90.00
_cell.angle_gamma   90.00
#
_symmetry.space_group_name_H-M   'P 1'
#
loop_
_entity.id
_entity.type
_entity.pdbx_description
1 polymer ?
#
loop_
_entity_poly.entity_id
_entity_poly.type
_entity_poly.pdbx_seq_one_letter_code
_entity_poly.pdbx_strand_id
1 'polypeptide(L)'
;MSLINTPIKPFKASALKNGKFIDVIDADLHGKWSVVFFYPADFTFVCPTELEDLADNYAAFQKLGVEIYSVSTDTHFAHKAWHDTSPAIGKIEYTMVGDPTGTITRNFDVMIEEAGLADRGAFVVDPQGKIQIVEITAGGIGRDALELLRKVKAAQYVASHPGEVCPAKWQEGEKTLAPSLDLVGKI
;
A
#
# COMPACT_ATOMS: atom_id res chain seq x y z
N MET A 1 -0.97 -10.75 16.06
CA MET A 1 -1.92 -9.69 16.55
C MET A 1 -2.24 -8.82 15.33
N SER A 2 -3.48 -8.31 15.19
CA SER A 2 -3.82 -7.47 14.03
C SER A 2 -3.03 -6.15 14.08
N LEU A 3 -2.54 -5.69 12.93
CA LEU A 3 -1.90 -4.37 12.80
C LEU A 3 -2.91 -3.22 12.61
N ILE A 4 -4.19 -3.51 12.44
CA ILE A 4 -5.24 -2.49 12.28
C ILE A 4 -5.28 -1.56 13.50
N ASN A 5 -5.34 -0.25 13.24
CA ASN A 5 -5.32 0.84 14.23
C ASN A 5 -4.01 0.97 15.02
N THR A 6 -2.94 0.25 14.63
CA THR A 6 -1.61 0.43 15.25
C THR A 6 -0.79 1.45 14.46
N PRO A 7 0.10 2.21 15.13
CA PRO A 7 1.03 3.08 14.41
C PRO A 7 2.08 2.28 13.65
N ILE A 8 2.53 2.82 12.51
CA ILE A 8 3.71 2.29 11.81
C ILE A 8 4.93 2.41 12.72
N LYS A 9 5.84 1.44 12.61
CA LYS A 9 7.11 1.46 13.37
C LYS A 9 8.16 2.28 12.62
N PRO A 10 9.12 2.89 13.33
CA PRO A 10 10.20 3.66 12.72
C PRO A 10 11.02 2.83 11.72
N PHE A 11 11.39 3.45 10.61
CA PHE A 11 12.31 2.91 9.62
C PHE A 11 13.05 4.01 8.87
N LYS A 12 14.15 3.61 8.23
CA LYS A 12 14.85 4.40 7.22
C LYS A 12 15.33 3.47 6.12
N ALA A 13 15.12 3.84 4.86
CA ALA A 13 15.53 3.06 3.70
C ALA A 13 15.92 3.95 2.53
N SER A 14 16.70 3.43 1.60
CA SER A 14 16.95 4.07 0.31
C SER A 14 15.92 3.61 -0.72
N ALA A 15 15.51 4.51 -1.60
CA ALA A 15 14.45 4.28 -2.58
C ALA A 15 14.82 4.87 -3.95
N LEU A 16 14.10 4.41 -4.97
CA LEU A 16 14.08 5.01 -6.30
C LEU A 16 12.77 5.80 -6.46
N LYS A 17 12.87 7.05 -6.90
CA LYS A 17 11.72 7.87 -7.32
C LYS A 17 12.11 8.77 -8.48
N ASN A 18 11.34 8.75 -9.56
CA ASN A 18 11.59 9.58 -10.75
C ASN A 18 13.04 9.48 -11.25
N GLY A 19 13.58 8.26 -11.30
CA GLY A 19 14.94 7.99 -11.77
C GLY A 19 16.07 8.42 -10.82
N LYS A 20 15.76 8.91 -9.61
CA LYS A 20 16.72 9.38 -8.60
C LYS A 20 16.66 8.52 -7.34
N PHE A 21 17.81 8.35 -6.70
CA PHE A 21 17.87 7.76 -5.38
C PHE A 21 17.54 8.82 -4.31
N ILE A 22 16.68 8.43 -3.39
CA ILE A 22 16.26 9.24 -2.25
C ILE A 22 16.29 8.39 -0.97
N ASP A 23 16.35 9.02 0.19
CA ASP A 23 16.05 8.37 1.46
C ASP A 23 14.55 8.52 1.77
N VAL A 24 13.97 7.51 2.39
CA VAL A 24 12.59 7.47 2.89
C VAL A 24 12.61 7.05 4.35
N ILE A 25 11.87 7.77 5.19
CA ILE A 25 11.69 7.45 6.61
C ILE A 25 10.20 7.33 6.94
N ASP A 26 9.87 6.71 8.06
CA ASP A 26 8.48 6.59 8.53
C ASP A 26 7.76 7.93 8.63
N ALA A 27 8.45 9.00 8.99
CA ALA A 27 7.88 10.34 9.07
C ALA A 27 7.36 10.87 7.71
N ASP A 28 7.87 10.38 6.58
CA ASP A 28 7.39 10.76 5.24
C ASP A 28 5.97 10.26 4.94
N LEU A 29 5.48 9.28 5.71
CA LEU A 29 4.13 8.74 5.60
C LEU A 29 3.11 9.53 6.44
N HIS A 30 3.55 10.42 7.32
CA HIS A 30 2.68 11.26 8.13
C HIS A 30 2.16 12.49 7.37
N GLY A 31 0.99 13.01 7.79
CA GLY A 31 0.35 14.20 7.20
C GLY A 31 -0.38 13.94 5.88
N LYS A 32 -0.35 12.71 5.36
CA LYS A 32 -1.03 12.28 4.14
C LYS A 32 -1.46 10.83 4.24
N TRP A 33 -2.40 10.43 3.42
CA TRP A 33 -2.71 9.01 3.24
C TRP A 33 -1.61 8.34 2.41
N SER A 34 -1.25 7.11 2.79
CA SER A 34 -0.20 6.36 2.11
C SER A 34 -0.62 4.91 1.89
N VAL A 35 -0.17 4.34 0.79
CA VAL A 35 -0.22 2.89 0.52
C VAL A 35 1.21 2.35 0.62
N VAL A 36 1.43 1.36 1.49
CA VAL A 36 2.67 0.59 1.54
C VAL A 36 2.38 -0.77 0.93
N PHE A 37 3.00 -1.05 -0.22
CA PHE A 37 2.69 -2.19 -1.07
C PHE A 37 3.89 -3.11 -1.18
N PHE A 38 3.88 -4.20 -0.41
CA PHE A 38 4.96 -5.20 -0.41
C PHE A 38 4.79 -6.20 -1.54
N TYR A 39 5.90 -6.61 -2.13
CA TYR A 39 5.97 -7.66 -3.13
C TYR A 39 7.26 -8.48 -2.93
N PRO A 40 7.28 -9.77 -3.35
CA PRO A 40 8.41 -10.67 -3.07
C PRO A 40 9.75 -10.19 -3.61
N ALA A 41 9.88 -9.95 -4.91
CA ALA A 41 11.16 -9.60 -5.51
C ALA A 41 11.02 -8.96 -6.90
N ASP A 42 12.05 -8.19 -7.28
CA ASP A 42 12.25 -7.69 -8.63
C ASP A 42 12.48 -8.84 -9.63
N PHE A 43 12.29 -8.56 -10.92
CA PHE A 43 12.52 -9.49 -12.03
C PHE A 43 11.77 -10.84 -11.93
N THR A 44 10.57 -10.83 -11.33
CA THR A 44 9.70 -12.01 -11.19
C THR A 44 8.50 -11.97 -12.13
N PHE A 45 7.41 -12.70 -11.83
CA PHE A 45 6.33 -12.96 -12.79
C PHE A 45 5.02 -12.24 -12.43
N VAL A 46 4.50 -12.38 -11.22
CA VAL A 46 3.28 -11.72 -10.75
C VAL A 46 3.57 -10.27 -10.35
N CYS A 47 4.72 -10.01 -9.72
CA CYS A 47 5.07 -8.69 -9.20
C CYS A 47 5.01 -7.57 -10.27
N PRO A 48 5.55 -7.74 -11.49
CA PRO A 48 5.45 -6.68 -12.49
C PRO A 48 4.01 -6.38 -12.89
N THR A 49 3.10 -7.36 -12.89
CA THR A 49 1.70 -7.13 -13.25
C THR A 49 0.97 -6.27 -12.19
N GLU A 50 1.25 -6.49 -10.90
CA GLU A 50 0.69 -5.70 -9.81
C GLU A 50 1.24 -4.27 -9.79
N LEU A 51 2.55 -4.13 -9.98
CA LEU A 51 3.21 -2.83 -9.97
C LEU A 51 2.83 -1.98 -11.19
N GLU A 52 2.64 -2.60 -12.36
CA GLU A 52 2.12 -1.94 -13.56
C GLU A 52 0.67 -1.48 -13.35
N ASP A 53 -0.21 -2.32 -12.78
CA ASP A 53 -1.61 -1.96 -12.48
C ASP A 53 -1.67 -0.78 -11.50
N LEU A 54 -0.82 -0.76 -10.47
CA LEU A 54 -0.68 0.40 -9.58
C LEU A 54 -0.18 1.64 -10.33
N ALA A 55 0.77 1.51 -11.25
CA ALA A 55 1.29 2.63 -12.03
C ALA A 55 0.22 3.20 -12.97
N ASP A 56 -0.53 2.35 -13.66
CA ASP A 56 -1.63 2.76 -14.54
C ASP A 56 -2.75 3.49 -13.77
N ASN A 57 -2.92 3.20 -12.48
CA ASN A 57 -3.91 3.83 -11.60
C ASN A 57 -3.33 4.92 -10.68
N TYR A 58 -2.02 5.19 -10.70
CA TYR A 58 -1.36 6.09 -9.75
C TYR A 58 -1.95 7.50 -9.73
N ALA A 59 -2.29 8.06 -10.87
CA ALA A 59 -2.93 9.38 -10.96
C ALA A 59 -4.25 9.46 -10.19
N ALA A 60 -5.00 8.34 -10.08
CA ALA A 60 -6.24 8.30 -9.30
C ALA A 60 -5.95 8.33 -7.79
N PHE A 61 -4.90 7.66 -7.33
CA PHE A 61 -4.44 7.76 -5.94
C PHE A 61 -3.94 9.17 -5.61
N GLN A 62 -3.16 9.79 -6.50
CA GLN A 62 -2.67 11.15 -6.31
C GLN A 62 -3.80 12.18 -6.18
N LYS A 63 -4.89 12.06 -6.97
CA LYS A 63 -6.07 12.90 -6.86
C LYS A 63 -6.74 12.83 -5.48
N LEU A 64 -6.59 11.72 -4.77
CA LEU A 64 -7.07 11.53 -3.40
C LEU A 64 -6.06 11.97 -2.34
N GLY A 65 -4.92 12.54 -2.74
CA GLY A 65 -3.84 12.89 -1.81
C GLY A 65 -3.12 11.68 -1.22
N VAL A 66 -3.10 10.56 -1.95
CA VAL A 66 -2.49 9.29 -1.51
C VAL A 66 -1.15 9.09 -2.21
N GLU A 67 -0.11 8.82 -1.45
CA GLU A 67 1.20 8.43 -1.98
C GLU A 67 1.39 6.91 -1.90
N ILE A 68 2.06 6.32 -2.90
CA ILE A 68 2.35 4.89 -2.95
C ILE A 68 3.85 4.66 -2.71
N TYR A 69 4.14 3.69 -1.86
CA TYR A 69 5.46 3.16 -1.57
C TYR A 69 5.45 1.65 -1.85
N SER A 70 6.01 1.21 -2.97
CA SER A 70 6.25 -0.21 -3.18
C SER A 70 7.52 -0.64 -2.45
N VAL A 71 7.52 -1.82 -1.84
CA VAL A 71 8.61 -2.30 -0.99
C VAL A 71 8.93 -3.75 -1.32
N SER A 72 10.20 -4.06 -1.54
CA SER A 72 10.73 -5.43 -1.53
C SER A 72 12.05 -5.49 -0.78
N THR A 73 12.51 -6.69 -0.51
CA THR A 73 13.83 -6.90 0.11
C THR A 73 15.00 -6.70 -0.85
N ASP A 74 14.74 -6.33 -2.10
CA ASP A 74 15.77 -5.91 -3.04
C ASP A 74 16.39 -4.57 -2.66
N THR A 75 17.50 -4.23 -3.30
CA THR A 75 18.14 -2.93 -3.14
C THR A 75 17.53 -1.89 -4.10
N HIS A 76 17.64 -0.62 -3.74
CA HIS A 76 17.26 0.48 -4.66
C HIS A 76 18.06 0.45 -5.99
N PHE A 77 19.24 -0.19 -6.04
CA PHE A 77 19.99 -0.42 -7.28
C PHE A 77 19.30 -1.47 -8.18
N ALA A 78 18.73 -2.54 -7.60
CA ALA A 78 17.94 -3.52 -8.32
C ALA A 78 16.69 -2.87 -8.91
N HIS A 79 15.95 -2.08 -8.12
CA HIS A 79 14.82 -1.30 -8.59
C HIS A 79 15.17 -0.40 -9.78
N LYS A 80 16.31 0.29 -9.72
CA LYS A 80 16.79 1.14 -10.82
C LYS A 80 17.05 0.33 -12.08
N ALA A 81 17.75 -0.80 -11.95
CA ALA A 81 18.04 -1.66 -13.08
C ALA A 81 16.75 -2.23 -13.70
N TRP A 82 15.80 -2.64 -12.87
CA TRP A 82 14.52 -3.17 -13.33
C TRP A 82 13.65 -2.10 -14.00
N HIS A 83 13.61 -0.91 -13.40
CA HIS A 83 12.90 0.24 -13.95
C HIS A 83 13.44 0.65 -15.35
N ASP A 84 14.75 0.60 -15.53
CA ASP A 84 15.40 0.99 -16.79
C ASP A 84 15.23 -0.07 -17.90
N THR A 85 14.98 -1.33 -17.54
CA THR A 85 15.00 -2.45 -18.50
C THR A 85 13.64 -3.07 -18.77
N SER A 86 12.64 -2.83 -17.92
CA SER A 86 11.28 -3.37 -18.06
C SER A 86 10.30 -2.30 -18.52
N PRO A 87 9.61 -2.46 -19.66
CA PRO A 87 8.59 -1.51 -20.11
C PRO A 87 7.43 -1.32 -19.11
N ALA A 88 7.03 -2.38 -18.39
CA ALA A 88 5.99 -2.31 -17.39
C ALA A 88 6.43 -1.50 -16.16
N ILE A 89 7.63 -1.81 -15.64
CA ILE A 89 8.18 -1.15 -14.44
C ILE A 89 8.65 0.27 -14.75
N GLY A 90 9.09 0.53 -15.97
CA GLY A 90 9.46 1.88 -16.43
C GLY A 90 8.32 2.91 -16.39
N LYS A 91 7.06 2.46 -16.25
CA LYS A 91 5.89 3.34 -16.04
C LYS A 91 5.80 3.89 -14.62
N ILE A 92 6.51 3.31 -13.64
CA ILE A 92 6.35 3.63 -12.23
C ILE A 92 6.91 5.03 -11.94
N GLU A 93 6.04 5.91 -11.44
CA GLU A 93 6.40 7.24 -10.95
C GLU A 93 6.34 7.34 -9.42
N TYR A 94 5.69 6.38 -8.73
CA TYR A 94 5.67 6.31 -7.29
C TYR A 94 7.01 5.79 -6.72
N THR A 95 7.14 5.83 -5.39
CA THR A 95 8.39 5.49 -4.71
C THR A 95 8.61 3.98 -4.63
N MET A 96 9.74 3.48 -5.12
CA MET A 96 10.18 2.09 -4.98
C MET A 96 11.23 1.99 -3.87
N VAL A 97 10.86 1.41 -2.74
CA VAL A 97 11.68 1.35 -1.52
C VAL A 97 12.43 0.04 -1.45
N GLY A 98 13.75 0.10 -1.32
CA GLY A 98 14.59 -1.08 -1.06
C GLY A 98 14.69 -1.37 0.43
N ASP A 99 14.37 -2.60 0.83
CA ASP A 99 14.45 -3.07 2.22
C ASP A 99 15.39 -4.29 2.38
N PRO A 100 16.67 -4.22 1.96
CA PRO A 100 17.57 -5.36 1.98
C PRO A 100 17.86 -5.91 3.38
N THR A 101 17.55 -5.16 4.42
CA THR A 101 17.64 -5.62 5.81
C THR A 101 16.39 -6.35 6.29
N GLY A 102 15.27 -6.24 5.55
CA GLY A 102 13.97 -6.76 5.94
C GLY A 102 13.35 -6.03 7.13
N THR A 103 13.85 -4.85 7.47
CA THR A 103 13.36 -4.07 8.62
C THR A 103 11.93 -3.62 8.41
N ILE A 104 11.61 -3.03 7.24
CA ILE A 104 10.26 -2.56 6.92
C ILE A 104 9.33 -3.75 6.80
N THR A 105 9.75 -4.79 6.08
CA THR A 105 9.00 -6.02 5.87
C THR A 105 8.60 -6.69 7.18
N ARG A 106 9.51 -6.74 8.18
CA ARG A 106 9.19 -7.23 9.53
C ARG A 106 8.30 -6.28 10.32
N ASN A 107 8.46 -4.97 10.16
CA ASN A 107 7.63 -3.97 10.82
C ASN A 107 6.14 -4.11 10.46
N PHE A 108 5.87 -4.60 9.25
CA PHE A 108 4.51 -4.84 8.73
C PHE A 108 4.08 -6.31 8.80
N ASP A 109 4.83 -7.17 9.50
CA ASP A 109 4.53 -8.60 9.70
C ASP A 109 4.29 -9.39 8.39
N VAL A 110 5.07 -9.06 7.33
CA VAL A 110 4.99 -9.72 6.01
C VAL A 110 6.33 -10.34 5.60
N MET A 111 7.24 -10.58 6.53
CA MET A 111 8.52 -11.20 6.23
C MET A 111 8.41 -12.73 6.20
N ILE A 112 8.77 -13.32 5.07
CA ILE A 112 9.00 -14.76 4.95
C ILE A 112 10.47 -15.02 5.31
N GLU A 113 10.73 -15.30 6.59
CA GLU A 113 12.09 -15.36 7.14
C GLU A 113 12.98 -16.39 6.41
N GLU A 114 12.44 -17.56 6.05
CA GLU A 114 13.18 -18.61 5.37
C GLU A 114 13.60 -18.23 3.95
N ALA A 115 12.82 -17.40 3.28
CA ALA A 115 13.08 -16.96 1.91
C ALA A 115 13.82 -15.61 1.87
N GLY A 116 13.78 -14.82 2.93
CA GLY A 116 14.27 -13.43 2.94
C GLY A 116 13.46 -12.50 2.05
N LEU A 117 12.19 -12.84 1.78
CA LEU A 117 11.30 -12.12 0.88
C LEU A 117 10.08 -11.60 1.62
N ALA A 118 9.41 -10.62 1.03
CA ALA A 118 8.12 -10.15 1.52
C ALA A 118 6.97 -10.99 0.95
N ASP A 119 5.93 -11.23 1.77
CA ASP A 119 4.61 -11.60 1.28
C ASP A 119 3.98 -10.46 0.46
N ARG A 120 2.92 -10.77 -0.32
CA ARG A 120 2.13 -9.76 -1.02
C ARG A 120 1.21 -9.04 -0.06
N GLY A 121 1.74 -8.04 0.65
CA GLY A 121 0.99 -7.23 1.59
C GLY A 121 0.67 -5.84 1.04
N ALA A 122 -0.56 -5.36 1.21
CA ALA A 122 -0.96 -3.97 0.94
C ALA A 122 -1.52 -3.35 2.23
N PHE A 123 -0.99 -2.20 2.61
CA PHE A 123 -1.36 -1.50 3.83
C PHE A 123 -1.76 -0.07 3.49
N VAL A 124 -2.91 0.37 3.98
CA VAL A 124 -3.32 1.77 3.89
C VAL A 124 -3.05 2.42 5.25
N VAL A 125 -2.26 3.48 5.22
CA VAL A 125 -1.84 4.25 6.39
C VAL A 125 -2.48 5.63 6.34
N ASP A 126 -3.10 6.03 7.45
CA ASP A 126 -3.74 7.34 7.59
C ASP A 126 -2.71 8.47 7.87
N PRO A 127 -3.12 9.76 7.82
CA PRO A 127 -2.24 10.89 8.09
C PRO A 127 -1.62 10.91 9.49
N GLN A 128 -2.16 10.16 10.46
CA GLN A 128 -1.62 10.00 11.80
C GLN A 128 -0.60 8.86 11.90
N GLY A 129 -0.29 8.20 10.77
CA GLY A 129 0.63 7.07 10.72
C GLY A 129 0.01 5.76 11.24
N LYS A 130 -1.33 5.63 11.30
CA LYS A 130 -2.01 4.40 11.72
C LYS A 130 -2.45 3.57 10.52
N ILE A 131 -2.30 2.26 10.63
CA ILE A 131 -2.72 1.29 9.63
C ILE A 131 -4.25 1.13 9.69
N GLN A 132 -4.95 1.45 8.61
CA GLN A 132 -6.40 1.38 8.49
C GLN A 132 -6.87 0.14 7.72
N ILE A 133 -6.06 -0.36 6.78
CA ILE A 133 -6.38 -1.52 5.95
C ILE A 133 -5.15 -2.41 5.86
N VAL A 134 -5.37 -3.71 5.94
CA VAL A 134 -4.38 -4.76 5.67
C VAL A 134 -4.98 -5.76 4.71
N GLU A 135 -4.29 -6.03 3.62
CA GLU A 135 -4.60 -7.10 2.67
C GLU A 135 -3.33 -7.90 2.41
N ILE A 136 -3.36 -9.19 2.64
CA ILE A 136 -2.23 -10.09 2.39
C ILE A 136 -2.75 -11.25 1.58
N THR A 137 -2.07 -11.54 0.46
CA THR A 137 -2.41 -12.67 -0.42
C THR A 137 -1.22 -13.63 -0.55
N ALA A 138 -1.53 -14.90 -0.82
CA ALA A 138 -0.50 -15.90 -1.10
C ALA A 138 0.31 -15.53 -2.34
N GLY A 139 1.57 -15.96 -2.40
CA GLY A 139 2.55 -15.52 -3.40
C GLY A 139 2.15 -15.68 -4.88
N GLY A 140 1.21 -16.60 -5.19
CA GLY A 140 0.68 -16.81 -6.55
C GLY A 140 -0.56 -15.99 -6.91
N ILE A 141 -1.06 -15.13 -6.01
CA ILE A 141 -2.32 -14.37 -6.18
C ILE A 141 -2.03 -12.88 -6.25
N GLY A 142 -2.15 -12.30 -7.45
CA GLY A 142 -2.02 -10.86 -7.66
C GLY A 142 -3.20 -10.08 -7.10
N ARG A 143 -2.94 -8.86 -6.64
CA ARG A 143 -3.92 -7.92 -6.09
C ARG A 143 -4.41 -6.96 -7.18
N ASP A 144 -5.51 -6.28 -6.93
CA ASP A 144 -6.21 -5.37 -7.85
C ASP A 144 -6.07 -3.91 -7.35
N ALA A 145 -5.48 -3.03 -8.16
CA ALA A 145 -5.29 -1.63 -7.82
C ALA A 145 -6.61 -0.86 -7.69
N LEU A 146 -7.64 -1.19 -8.47
CA LEU A 146 -8.94 -0.55 -8.39
C LEU A 146 -9.69 -0.94 -7.12
N GLU A 147 -9.58 -2.21 -6.68
CA GLU A 147 -10.17 -2.62 -5.40
C GLU A 147 -9.42 -1.96 -4.22
N LEU A 148 -8.10 -1.83 -4.30
CA LEU A 148 -7.34 -1.09 -3.30
C LEU A 148 -7.74 0.40 -3.28
N LEU A 149 -7.92 1.02 -4.44
CA LEU A 149 -8.39 2.42 -4.57
C LEU A 149 -9.78 2.59 -3.95
N ARG A 150 -10.71 1.67 -4.20
CA ARG A 150 -12.04 1.65 -3.59
C ARG A 150 -11.96 1.60 -2.06
N LYS A 151 -11.09 0.74 -1.52
CA LYS A 151 -10.86 0.61 -0.07
C LYS A 151 -10.26 1.89 0.53
N VAL A 152 -9.32 2.52 -0.16
CA VAL A 152 -8.75 3.82 0.24
C VAL A 152 -9.83 4.90 0.32
N LYS A 153 -10.70 5.00 -0.70
CA LYS A 153 -11.83 5.94 -0.70
C LYS A 153 -12.76 5.72 0.50
N ALA A 154 -13.07 4.46 0.79
CA ALA A 154 -13.91 4.11 1.95
C ALA A 154 -13.23 4.51 3.28
N ALA A 155 -11.93 4.27 3.43
CA ALA A 155 -11.18 4.67 4.62
C ALA A 155 -11.15 6.20 4.81
N GLN A 156 -10.92 6.94 3.74
CA GLN A 156 -10.96 8.42 3.75
C GLN A 156 -12.34 8.96 4.09
N TYR A 157 -13.39 8.34 3.52
CA TYR A 157 -14.76 8.73 3.80
C TYR A 157 -15.09 8.57 5.29
N VAL A 158 -14.85 7.39 5.86
CA VAL A 158 -15.12 7.12 7.28
C VAL A 158 -14.30 8.05 8.19
N ALA A 159 -13.05 8.34 7.84
CA ALA A 159 -12.21 9.26 8.61
C ALA A 159 -12.76 10.71 8.61
N SER A 160 -13.42 11.14 7.52
CA SER A 160 -13.98 12.49 7.38
C SER A 160 -15.44 12.61 7.82
N HIS A 161 -16.14 11.49 8.04
CA HIS A 161 -17.56 11.43 8.43
C HIS A 161 -17.75 10.61 9.73
N PRO A 162 -17.36 11.19 10.88
CA PRO A 162 -17.55 10.50 12.16
C PRO A 162 -19.01 10.10 12.40
N GLY A 163 -19.26 8.84 12.71
CA GLY A 163 -20.61 8.31 12.93
C GLY A 163 -21.24 7.65 11.70
N GLU A 164 -20.58 7.68 10.54
CA GLU A 164 -21.00 6.93 9.35
C GLU A 164 -20.08 5.76 9.08
N VAL A 165 -20.61 4.72 8.43
CA VAL A 165 -19.85 3.54 8.00
C VAL A 165 -20.17 3.18 6.57
N CYS A 166 -19.17 2.71 5.83
CA CYS A 166 -19.31 2.22 4.47
C CYS A 166 -19.75 0.75 4.48
N PRO A 167 -20.91 0.39 3.90
CA PRO A 167 -21.32 -1.00 3.81
C PRO A 167 -20.45 -1.80 2.82
N ALA A 168 -20.69 -3.11 2.76
CA ALA A 168 -20.01 -4.00 1.81
C ALA A 168 -20.17 -3.46 0.36
N LYS A 169 -19.08 -3.54 -0.43
CA LYS A 169 -19.03 -3.08 -1.84
C LYS A 169 -19.24 -1.57 -2.06
N TRP A 170 -19.31 -0.77 -0.99
CA TRP A 170 -19.54 0.67 -1.11
C TRP A 170 -18.58 1.33 -2.12
N GLN A 171 -19.15 2.20 -2.93
CA GLN A 171 -18.44 3.06 -3.88
C GLN A 171 -18.69 4.52 -3.53
N GLU A 172 -17.76 5.39 -3.91
CA GLU A 172 -17.91 6.83 -3.73
C GLU A 172 -19.20 7.35 -4.34
N GLY A 173 -20.00 8.10 -3.53
CA GLY A 173 -21.32 8.60 -3.91
C GLY A 173 -22.49 7.68 -3.56
N GLU A 174 -22.23 6.47 -3.09
CA GLU A 174 -23.28 5.57 -2.62
C GLU A 174 -23.69 5.87 -1.17
N LYS A 175 -24.84 5.30 -0.77
CA LYS A 175 -25.36 5.48 0.59
C LYS A 175 -24.46 4.83 1.63
N THR A 176 -24.30 5.53 2.74
CA THR A 176 -23.65 5.05 3.96
C THR A 176 -24.69 4.67 5.00
N LEU A 177 -24.24 4.11 6.12
CA LEU A 177 -25.10 3.76 7.24
C LEU A 177 -24.66 4.58 8.48
N ALA A 178 -25.63 5.14 9.20
CA ALA A 178 -25.43 5.69 10.53
C ALA A 178 -25.78 4.61 11.56
N PRO A 179 -24.83 3.94 12.22
CA PRO A 179 -25.12 2.87 13.15
C PRO A 179 -26.06 3.31 14.28
N SER A 180 -27.17 2.59 14.43
CA SER A 180 -28.15 2.84 15.49
C SER A 180 -28.84 1.53 15.90
N LEU A 181 -29.45 1.49 17.08
CA LEU A 181 -30.24 0.35 17.53
C LEU A 181 -31.44 0.08 16.61
N ASP A 182 -31.95 1.11 15.94
CA ASP A 182 -33.09 0.97 15.01
C ASP A 182 -32.76 0.20 13.73
N LEU A 183 -31.47 0.07 13.38
CA LEU A 183 -30.99 -0.70 12.24
C LEU A 183 -30.77 -2.19 12.54
N VAL A 184 -30.72 -2.56 13.83
CA VAL A 184 -30.46 -3.96 14.21
C VAL A 184 -31.57 -4.88 13.71
N GLY A 185 -31.20 -5.87 12.89
CA GLY A 185 -32.14 -6.82 12.27
C GLY A 185 -32.99 -6.24 11.14
N LYS A 186 -32.68 -5.03 10.63
CA LYS A 186 -33.40 -4.41 9.50
C LYS A 186 -32.56 -4.19 8.24
N ILE A 187 -31.28 -4.57 8.29
CA ILE A 187 -30.32 -4.48 7.15
C ILE A 187 -29.71 -5.84 6.87
#